data_c50cb735adc62a1426b89d2f08e1834e
#
_entry.id   c50cb735adc62a1426b89d2f08e1834e
#
_cell.length_a   1.000
_cell.length_b   1.000
_cell.length_c   1.000
_cell.angle_alpha   90.00
_cell.angle_beta   90.00
_cell.angle_gamma   90.00
#
_symmetry.space_group_name_H-M   'P 1'
#
loop_
_entity.id
_entity.type
_entity.pdbx_description
1 polymer ?
#
loop_
_entity_poly.entity_id
_entity_poly.type
_entity_poly.pdbx_seq_one_letter_code
_entity_poly.pdbx_strand_id
1 'polypeptide(L)'
;MKVSVIGAGTMGAGIAQIAATNGHEVCLYDSFDGAIENAEKKIIKILNRLVEKERITKEENKNILDRINFSKEIKEVEGSGLIIEAIIENLDIKQKIFSEIEKIVDDKCILASNTSSLSIASIASACSKAERVIGVHFFNPAPLMPLVEIIPAVQTSETTLNNTKTIIDSWGKVTVIA
;
A
#
# COMPACT_ATOMS: atom_id res chain seq x y z
N MET A 1 1.11 8.06 10.64
CA MET A 1 1.67 8.58 9.38
C MET A 1 0.64 8.43 8.28
N LYS A 2 0.77 9.15 7.18
CA LYS A 2 -0.04 8.91 5.98
C LYS A 2 0.57 7.79 5.14
N VAL A 3 -0.26 6.85 4.70
CA VAL A 3 0.08 5.76 3.79
C VAL A 3 -0.79 5.88 2.55
N SER A 4 -0.21 5.84 1.36
CA SER A 4 -1.00 5.78 0.13
C SER A 4 -0.89 4.42 -0.53
N VAL A 5 -2.00 3.95 -1.08
CA VAL A 5 -2.08 2.71 -1.86
C VAL A 5 -2.52 3.06 -3.28
N ILE A 6 -1.73 2.65 -4.25
CA ILE A 6 -1.96 2.89 -5.67
C ILE A 6 -2.54 1.63 -6.30
N GLY A 7 -3.77 1.72 -6.76
CA GLY A 7 -4.54 0.58 -7.26
C GLY A 7 -5.59 0.11 -6.26
N ALA A 8 -6.86 0.23 -6.63
CA ALA A 8 -8.02 -0.11 -5.79
C ALA A 8 -8.59 -1.52 -6.08
N GLY A 9 -7.74 -2.40 -6.63
CA GLY A 9 -8.07 -3.81 -6.82
C GLY A 9 -8.17 -4.58 -5.50
N THR A 10 -8.28 -5.91 -5.59
CA THR A 10 -8.42 -6.78 -4.40
C THR A 10 -7.26 -6.62 -3.41
N MET A 11 -6.03 -6.57 -3.92
CA MET A 11 -4.85 -6.41 -3.06
C MET A 11 -4.77 -5.02 -2.47
N GLY A 12 -4.90 -3.96 -3.30
CA GLY A 12 -4.81 -2.58 -2.81
C GLY A 12 -5.89 -2.23 -1.80
N ALA A 13 -7.15 -2.64 -2.02
CA ALA A 13 -8.23 -2.46 -1.05
C ALA A 13 -7.92 -3.16 0.29
N GLY A 14 -7.38 -4.39 0.24
CA GLY A 14 -6.98 -5.13 1.44
C GLY A 14 -5.81 -4.47 2.19
N ILE A 15 -4.81 -3.97 1.47
CA ILE A 15 -3.66 -3.27 2.05
C ILE A 15 -4.10 -1.94 2.68
N ALA A 16 -4.97 -1.18 2.00
CA ALA A 16 -5.55 0.05 2.53
C ALA A 16 -6.32 -0.20 3.83
N GLN A 17 -7.16 -1.26 3.86
CA GLN A 17 -7.87 -1.68 5.06
C GLN A 17 -6.90 -2.00 6.22
N ILE A 18 -5.81 -2.73 5.97
CA ILE A 18 -4.82 -3.08 7.01
C ILE A 18 -4.19 -1.80 7.56
N ALA A 19 -3.72 -0.90 6.70
CA ALA A 19 -3.08 0.34 7.12
C ALA A 19 -4.04 1.19 7.97
N ALA A 20 -5.30 1.36 7.55
CA ALA A 20 -6.32 2.09 8.30
C ALA A 20 -6.66 1.43 9.65
N THR A 21 -6.72 0.09 9.70
CA THR A 21 -6.92 -0.67 10.95
C THR A 21 -5.79 -0.42 11.94
N ASN A 22 -4.57 -0.22 11.46
CA ASN A 22 -3.39 0.08 12.29
C ASN A 22 -3.20 1.58 12.57
N GLY A 23 -4.25 2.40 12.34
CA GLY A 23 -4.28 3.80 12.78
C GLY A 23 -3.63 4.79 11.82
N HIS A 24 -3.30 4.38 10.59
CA HIS A 24 -2.76 5.27 9.57
C HIS A 24 -3.87 6.03 8.84
N GLU A 25 -3.59 7.28 8.47
CA GLU A 25 -4.36 7.97 7.44
C GLU A 25 -4.02 7.33 6.09
N VAL A 26 -5.03 6.95 5.33
CA VAL A 26 -4.85 6.22 4.08
C VAL A 26 -5.44 6.99 2.92
N CYS A 27 -4.68 7.14 1.83
CA CYS A 27 -5.21 7.50 0.53
C CYS A 27 -5.22 6.24 -0.36
N LEU A 28 -6.41 5.79 -0.74
CA LEU A 28 -6.56 4.73 -1.74
C LEU A 28 -6.88 5.37 -3.09
N TYR A 29 -5.92 5.31 -4.01
CA TYR A 29 -6.01 5.93 -5.33
C TYR A 29 -6.17 4.88 -6.43
N ASP A 30 -7.06 5.18 -7.38
CA ASP A 30 -7.15 4.48 -8.66
C ASP A 30 -7.73 5.40 -9.72
N SER A 31 -7.19 5.34 -10.93
CA SER A 31 -7.65 6.14 -12.08
C SER A 31 -8.75 5.47 -12.89
N PHE A 32 -9.03 4.17 -12.69
CA PHE A 32 -10.07 3.46 -13.43
C PHE A 32 -11.45 3.79 -12.90
N ASP A 33 -12.37 4.04 -13.83
CA ASP A 33 -13.78 4.30 -13.50
C ASP A 33 -14.40 3.14 -12.73
N GLY A 34 -15.04 3.46 -11.61
CA GLY A 34 -15.71 2.49 -10.76
C GLY A 34 -14.78 1.71 -9.82
N ALA A 35 -13.44 1.78 -9.98
CA ALA A 35 -12.52 1.01 -9.15
C ALA A 35 -12.59 1.45 -7.67
N ILE A 36 -12.57 2.76 -7.44
CA ILE A 36 -12.66 3.35 -6.10
C ILE A 36 -13.98 3.05 -5.44
N GLU A 37 -15.10 3.24 -6.14
CA GLU A 37 -16.45 2.97 -5.63
C GLU A 37 -16.65 1.48 -5.28
N ASN A 38 -16.06 0.60 -6.08
CA ASN A 38 -16.10 -0.83 -5.83
C ASN A 38 -15.23 -1.23 -4.62
N ALA A 39 -14.05 -0.63 -4.47
CA ALA A 39 -13.17 -0.84 -3.33
C ALA A 39 -13.83 -0.36 -2.02
N GLU A 40 -14.43 0.83 -2.02
CA GLU A 40 -15.15 1.39 -0.89
C GLU A 40 -16.28 0.46 -0.43
N LYS A 41 -17.17 0.06 -1.35
CA LYS A 41 -18.26 -0.88 -1.06
C LYS A 41 -17.75 -2.20 -0.48
N LYS A 42 -16.64 -2.70 -1.01
CA LYS A 42 -16.03 -3.96 -0.57
C LYS A 42 -15.46 -3.85 0.84
N ILE A 43 -14.75 -2.77 1.14
CA ILE A 43 -14.18 -2.51 2.46
C ILE A 43 -15.31 -2.35 3.48
N ILE A 44 -16.33 -1.54 3.19
CA ILE A 44 -17.50 -1.36 4.06
C ILE A 44 -18.17 -2.70 4.36
N LYS A 45 -18.39 -3.54 3.32
CA LYS A 45 -19.00 -4.85 3.50
C LYS A 45 -18.17 -5.77 4.41
N ILE A 46 -16.84 -5.76 4.25
CA ILE A 46 -15.94 -6.59 5.07
C ILE A 46 -15.97 -6.11 6.52
N LEU A 47 -15.86 -4.80 6.76
CA LEU A 47 -15.87 -4.25 8.12
C LEU A 47 -17.20 -4.46 8.82
N ASN A 48 -18.33 -4.28 8.12
CA ASN A 48 -19.66 -4.58 8.69
C ASN A 48 -19.77 -6.07 9.10
N ARG A 49 -19.26 -6.99 8.27
CA ARG A 49 -19.23 -8.40 8.63
C ARG A 49 -18.34 -8.70 9.84
N LEU A 50 -17.27 -7.94 10.06
CA LEU A 50 -16.47 -8.07 11.27
C LEU A 50 -17.22 -7.59 12.50
N VAL A 51 -18.02 -6.53 12.39
CA VAL A 51 -18.92 -6.07 13.47
C VAL A 51 -19.99 -7.13 13.78
N GLU A 52 -20.65 -7.69 12.76
CA GLU A 52 -21.65 -8.76 12.93
C GLU A 52 -21.08 -10.00 13.62
N LYS A 53 -19.78 -10.28 13.42
CA LYS A 53 -19.06 -11.38 14.07
C LYS A 53 -18.40 -10.99 15.39
N GLU A 54 -18.69 -9.81 15.90
CA GLU A 54 -18.13 -9.28 17.16
C GLU A 54 -16.58 -9.26 17.19
N ARG A 55 -15.95 -9.14 16.00
CA ARG A 55 -14.50 -9.05 15.87
C ARG A 55 -13.97 -7.64 16.06
N ILE A 56 -14.80 -6.65 15.73
CA ILE A 56 -14.58 -5.23 15.95
C ILE A 56 -15.89 -4.58 16.41
N THR A 57 -15.80 -3.46 17.12
CA THR A 57 -16.95 -2.65 17.50
C THR A 57 -17.44 -1.78 16.33
N LYS A 58 -18.66 -1.23 16.45
CA LYS A 58 -19.17 -0.24 15.50
C LYS A 58 -18.34 1.04 15.46
N GLU A 59 -17.78 1.42 16.60
CA GLU A 59 -16.89 2.58 16.71
C GLU A 59 -15.56 2.35 15.99
N GLU A 60 -14.94 1.18 16.17
CA GLU A 60 -13.74 0.80 15.45
C GLU A 60 -13.96 0.75 13.94
N ASN A 61 -15.10 0.17 13.48
CA ASN A 61 -15.48 0.18 12.07
C ASN A 61 -15.54 1.61 11.51
N LYS A 62 -16.25 2.50 12.22
CA LYS A 62 -16.33 3.90 11.82
C LYS A 62 -14.95 4.55 11.76
N ASN A 63 -14.14 4.38 12.79
CA ASN A 63 -12.80 4.96 12.86
C ASN A 63 -11.88 4.46 11.76
N ILE A 64 -11.99 3.19 11.35
CA ILE A 64 -11.21 2.63 10.24
C ILE A 64 -11.64 3.29 8.92
N LEU A 65 -12.95 3.40 8.67
CA LEU A 65 -13.47 4.02 7.44
C LEU A 65 -13.13 5.51 7.36
N ASP A 66 -13.24 6.23 8.45
CA ASP A 66 -12.93 7.67 8.53
C ASP A 66 -11.45 7.99 8.23
N ARG A 67 -10.55 6.98 8.33
CA ARG A 67 -9.14 7.12 7.98
C ARG A 67 -8.84 6.90 6.50
N ILE A 68 -9.80 6.40 5.71
CA ILE A 68 -9.56 6.08 4.30
C ILE A 68 -10.15 7.18 3.42
N ASN A 69 -9.28 7.90 2.73
CA ASN A 69 -9.65 8.78 1.63
C ASN A 69 -9.65 7.98 0.32
N PHE A 70 -10.81 7.83 -0.28
CA PHE A 70 -11.02 7.17 -1.58
C PHE A 70 -10.88 8.22 -2.69
N SER A 71 -9.80 8.18 -3.46
CA SER A 71 -9.45 9.26 -4.39
C SER A 71 -9.23 8.78 -5.83
N LYS A 72 -9.62 9.63 -6.78
CA LYS A 72 -9.27 9.52 -8.20
C LYS A 72 -8.15 10.48 -8.61
N GLU A 73 -7.65 11.27 -7.66
CA GLU A 73 -6.65 12.30 -7.88
C GLU A 73 -5.30 11.85 -7.34
N ILE A 74 -4.34 11.61 -8.22
CA ILE A 74 -3.00 11.14 -7.82
C ILE A 74 -2.27 12.13 -6.89
N LYS A 75 -2.57 13.40 -6.97
CA LYS A 75 -1.98 14.43 -6.09
C LYS A 75 -2.31 14.22 -4.62
N GLU A 76 -3.38 13.51 -4.31
CA GLU A 76 -3.76 13.17 -2.94
C GLU A 76 -2.76 12.25 -2.23
N VAL A 77 -1.76 11.69 -2.94
CA VAL A 77 -0.67 10.93 -2.33
C VAL A 77 0.39 11.82 -1.68
N GLU A 78 0.35 13.13 -1.93
CA GLU A 78 1.26 14.10 -1.30
C GLU A 78 1.25 13.98 0.23
N GLY A 79 2.41 14.12 0.86
CA GLY A 79 2.59 13.99 2.30
C GLY A 79 2.61 12.56 2.82
N SER A 80 2.59 11.55 1.96
CA SER A 80 2.74 10.15 2.36
C SER A 80 4.17 9.84 2.82
N GLY A 81 4.29 9.06 3.89
CA GLY A 81 5.57 8.50 4.33
C GLY A 81 5.85 7.12 3.73
N LEU A 82 4.79 6.43 3.26
CA LEU A 82 4.87 5.15 2.58
C LEU A 82 3.83 5.10 1.46
N ILE A 83 4.26 4.69 0.28
CA ILE A 83 3.37 4.33 -0.83
C ILE A 83 3.51 2.85 -1.12
N ILE A 84 2.39 2.15 -1.31
CA ILE A 84 2.37 0.75 -1.74
C ILE A 84 1.59 0.66 -3.05
N GLU A 85 2.28 0.34 -4.13
CA GLU A 85 1.69 0.14 -5.44
C GLU A 85 1.17 -1.31 -5.57
N ALA A 86 -0.07 -1.46 -6.00
CA ALA A 86 -0.77 -2.72 -6.23
C ALA A 86 -1.64 -2.69 -7.51
N ILE A 87 -1.08 -2.10 -8.59
CA ILE A 87 -1.72 -2.04 -9.90
C ILE A 87 -1.45 -3.30 -10.73
N ILE A 88 -1.88 -3.27 -12.00
CA ILE A 88 -1.66 -4.36 -12.96
C ILE A 88 -0.18 -4.75 -13.06
N GLU A 89 0.08 -6.06 -13.24
CA GLU A 89 1.44 -6.63 -13.33
C GLU A 89 2.07 -6.37 -14.69
N ASN A 90 2.48 -5.12 -14.91
CA ASN A 90 3.14 -4.66 -16.13
C ASN A 90 4.26 -3.69 -15.77
N LEU A 91 5.50 -4.00 -16.19
CA LEU A 91 6.69 -3.24 -15.80
C LEU A 91 6.64 -1.78 -16.26
N ASP A 92 6.28 -1.54 -17.52
CA ASP A 92 6.27 -0.19 -18.10
C ASP A 92 5.25 0.71 -17.38
N ILE A 93 4.08 0.14 -17.04
CA ILE A 93 3.04 0.87 -16.30
C ILE A 93 3.52 1.18 -14.88
N LYS A 94 4.15 0.21 -14.21
CA LYS A 94 4.70 0.44 -12.86
C LYS A 94 5.82 1.48 -12.89
N GLN A 95 6.74 1.41 -13.83
CA GLN A 95 7.82 2.41 -13.98
C GLN A 95 7.25 3.82 -14.21
N LYS A 96 6.23 3.94 -15.05
CA LYS A 96 5.57 5.23 -15.30
C LYS A 96 4.96 5.79 -14.03
N ILE A 97 4.20 4.99 -13.28
CA ILE A 97 3.55 5.47 -12.05
C ILE A 97 4.59 5.81 -10.96
N PHE A 98 5.66 5.02 -10.82
CA PHE A 98 6.74 5.32 -9.87
C PHE A 98 7.44 6.64 -10.19
N SER A 99 7.75 6.89 -11.47
CA SER A 99 8.33 8.16 -11.93
C SER A 99 7.39 9.36 -11.73
N GLU A 100 6.06 9.14 -11.76
CA GLU A 100 5.06 10.18 -11.52
C GLU A 100 4.94 10.51 -10.03
N ILE A 101 4.74 9.50 -9.19
CA ILE A 101 4.58 9.69 -7.73
C ILE A 101 5.85 10.21 -7.06
N GLU A 102 7.03 9.84 -7.57
CA GLU A 102 8.31 10.36 -7.06
C GLU A 102 8.37 11.90 -7.07
N LYS A 103 7.73 12.54 -8.05
CA LYS A 103 7.69 14.00 -8.20
C LYS A 103 6.70 14.70 -7.27
N ILE A 104 5.78 13.92 -6.67
CA ILE A 104 4.70 14.44 -5.82
C ILE A 104 5.06 14.33 -4.34
N VAL A 105 5.78 13.25 -3.97
CA VAL A 105 6.05 12.94 -2.57
C VAL A 105 7.43 13.42 -2.11
N ASP A 106 7.56 13.57 -0.79
CA ASP A 106 8.83 13.93 -0.14
C ASP A 106 9.91 12.87 -0.41
N ASP A 107 11.15 13.29 -0.40
CA ASP A 107 12.33 12.45 -0.60
C ASP A 107 12.48 11.32 0.40
N LYS A 108 11.88 11.46 1.59
CA LYS A 108 11.89 10.44 2.65
C LYS A 108 10.78 9.42 2.51
N CYS A 109 9.84 9.62 1.57
CA CYS A 109 8.76 8.69 1.33
C CYS A 109 9.30 7.38 0.76
N ILE A 110 8.94 6.26 1.36
CA ILE A 110 9.24 4.92 0.85
C ILE A 110 8.28 4.60 -0.30
N LEU A 111 8.83 4.12 -1.41
CA LEU A 111 8.07 3.69 -2.58
C LEU A 111 8.12 2.16 -2.68
N ALA A 112 7.01 1.50 -2.35
CA ALA A 112 6.93 0.05 -2.34
C ALA A 112 6.07 -0.49 -3.49
N SER A 113 6.45 -1.63 -4.04
CA SER A 113 5.61 -2.38 -4.98
C SER A 113 5.16 -3.71 -4.37
N ASN A 114 3.88 -4.04 -4.57
CA ASN A 114 3.30 -5.34 -4.19
C ASN A 114 3.43 -6.39 -5.30
N THR A 115 4.30 -6.17 -6.28
CA THR A 115 4.54 -7.15 -7.35
C THR A 115 4.93 -8.52 -6.79
N SER A 116 4.47 -9.59 -7.45
CA SER A 116 4.81 -10.96 -7.09
C SER A 116 5.97 -11.54 -7.92
N SER A 117 6.32 -10.89 -9.04
CA SER A 117 7.22 -11.49 -10.03
C SER A 117 8.14 -10.52 -10.75
N LEU A 118 7.83 -9.22 -10.77
CA LEU A 118 8.65 -8.24 -11.46
C LEU A 118 9.86 -7.84 -10.64
N SER A 119 10.98 -7.60 -11.31
CA SER A 119 12.21 -7.14 -10.67
C SER A 119 12.02 -5.78 -10.02
N ILE A 120 12.22 -5.69 -8.71
CA ILE A 120 12.20 -4.43 -7.96
C ILE A 120 13.28 -3.49 -8.47
N ALA A 121 14.47 -4.02 -8.83
CA ALA A 121 15.55 -3.23 -9.42
C ALA A 121 15.13 -2.59 -10.75
N SER A 122 14.34 -3.29 -11.57
CA SER A 122 13.80 -2.75 -12.82
C SER A 122 12.74 -1.68 -12.57
N ILE A 123 11.90 -1.82 -11.55
CA ILE A 123 10.94 -0.78 -11.17
C ILE A 123 11.70 0.44 -10.64
N ALA A 124 12.67 0.24 -9.76
CA ALA A 124 13.49 1.29 -9.16
C ALA A 124 14.29 2.12 -10.18
N SER A 125 14.66 1.51 -11.32
CA SER A 125 15.41 2.21 -12.38
C SER A 125 14.65 3.38 -13.01
N ALA A 126 13.34 3.47 -12.82
CA ALA A 126 12.53 4.59 -13.27
C ALA A 126 12.54 5.79 -12.31
N CYS A 127 13.12 5.62 -11.13
CA CYS A 127 13.21 6.65 -10.10
C CYS A 127 14.61 7.27 -10.05
N SER A 128 14.65 8.58 -9.80
CA SER A 128 15.91 9.30 -9.58
C SER A 128 16.56 8.94 -8.23
N LYS A 129 15.73 8.60 -7.23
CA LYS A 129 16.12 8.15 -5.88
C LYS A 129 15.72 6.70 -5.67
N ALA A 130 16.39 5.82 -6.41
CA ALA A 130 16.11 4.38 -6.42
C ALA A 130 16.35 3.70 -5.05
N GLU A 131 17.15 4.32 -4.17
CA GLU A 131 17.48 3.80 -2.82
C GLU A 131 16.28 3.72 -1.88
N ARG A 132 15.15 4.42 -2.20
CA ARG A 132 13.90 4.39 -1.43
C ARG A 132 12.85 3.45 -2.00
N VAL A 133 13.18 2.72 -3.07
CA VAL A 133 12.28 1.76 -3.71
C VAL A 133 12.52 0.36 -3.15
N ILE A 134 11.43 -0.35 -2.85
CA ILE A 134 11.47 -1.68 -2.23
C ILE A 134 10.23 -2.51 -2.64
N GLY A 135 10.35 -3.83 -2.63
CA GLY A 135 9.20 -4.72 -2.74
C GLY A 135 8.57 -4.99 -1.37
N VAL A 136 7.24 -4.96 -1.32
CA VAL A 136 6.44 -5.37 -0.14
C VAL A 136 5.29 -6.24 -0.63
N HIS A 137 5.55 -7.54 -0.70
CA HIS A 137 4.63 -8.50 -1.27
C HIS A 137 3.71 -9.09 -0.21
N PHE A 138 2.45 -8.69 -0.25
CA PHE A 138 1.37 -9.26 0.56
C PHE A 138 0.73 -10.46 -0.15
N PHE A 139 0.40 -11.50 0.61
CA PHE A 139 -0.35 -12.64 0.10
C PHE A 139 -1.87 -12.40 0.16
N ASN A 140 -2.59 -12.96 -0.80
CA ASN A 140 -4.04 -12.82 -0.89
C ASN A 140 -4.76 -13.85 0.00
N PRO A 141 -5.71 -13.43 0.85
CA PRO A 141 -6.20 -12.08 1.12
C PRO A 141 -5.29 -11.31 2.09
N ALA A 142 -4.86 -10.10 1.71
CA ALA A 142 -3.90 -9.32 2.48
C ALA A 142 -4.27 -9.12 3.96
N PRO A 143 -5.55 -8.85 4.35
CA PRO A 143 -5.91 -8.73 5.75
C PRO A 143 -5.75 -10.00 6.58
N LEU A 144 -5.83 -11.19 5.96
CA LEU A 144 -5.84 -12.47 6.66
C LEU A 144 -4.48 -13.15 6.69
N MET A 145 -3.68 -12.98 5.65
CA MET A 145 -2.37 -13.63 5.55
C MET A 145 -1.35 -12.91 6.43
N PRO A 146 -0.70 -13.65 7.37
CA PRO A 146 0.24 -13.02 8.30
C PRO A 146 1.58 -12.68 7.65
N LEU A 147 2.01 -13.45 6.64
CA LEU A 147 3.31 -13.32 6.01
C LEU A 147 3.34 -12.16 5.01
N VAL A 148 4.43 -11.39 5.04
CA VAL A 148 4.77 -10.37 4.04
C VAL A 148 6.24 -10.51 3.66
N GLU A 149 6.53 -10.59 2.38
CA GLU A 149 7.90 -10.57 1.88
C GLU A 149 8.38 -9.14 1.67
N ILE A 150 9.55 -8.83 2.23
CA ILE A 150 10.26 -7.57 2.02
C ILE A 150 11.39 -7.86 1.05
N ILE A 151 11.34 -7.25 -0.13
CA ILE A 151 12.23 -7.58 -1.26
C ILE A 151 13.07 -6.34 -1.60
N PRO A 152 14.28 -6.20 -1.03
CA PRO A 152 15.16 -5.11 -1.39
C PRO A 152 15.72 -5.31 -2.80
N ALA A 153 15.78 -4.23 -3.58
CA ALA A 153 16.57 -4.20 -4.81
C ALA A 153 18.05 -3.96 -4.48
N VAL A 154 18.92 -4.13 -5.45
CA VAL A 154 20.35 -3.79 -5.31
C VAL A 154 20.55 -2.30 -4.97
N GLN A 155 19.64 -1.43 -5.36
CA GLN A 155 19.65 0.00 -5.08
C GLN A 155 19.08 0.36 -3.71
N THR A 156 18.26 -0.51 -3.10
CA THR A 156 17.53 -0.21 -1.86
C THR A 156 18.51 0.03 -0.71
N SER A 157 18.35 1.16 -0.01
CA SER A 157 19.18 1.46 1.16
C SER A 157 18.79 0.60 2.36
N GLU A 158 19.75 0.35 3.26
CA GLU A 158 19.48 -0.32 4.54
C GLU A 158 18.44 0.43 5.39
N THR A 159 18.46 1.76 5.33
CA THR A 159 17.47 2.59 6.02
C THR A 159 16.06 2.32 5.49
N THR A 160 15.90 2.25 4.17
CA THR A 160 14.62 1.91 3.53
C THR A 160 14.15 0.52 3.95
N LEU A 161 15.03 -0.47 3.89
CA LEU A 161 14.74 -1.85 4.30
C LEU A 161 14.27 -1.92 5.76
N ASN A 162 15.03 -1.33 6.68
CA ASN A 162 14.75 -1.41 8.11
C ASN A 162 13.47 -0.65 8.50
N ASN A 163 13.24 0.53 7.91
CA ASN A 163 12.02 1.29 8.13
C ASN A 163 10.79 0.57 7.59
N THR A 164 10.88 0.01 6.37
CA THR A 164 9.79 -0.75 5.78
C THR A 164 9.43 -1.95 6.64
N LYS A 165 10.43 -2.73 7.05
CA LYS A 165 10.24 -3.87 7.94
C LYS A 165 9.55 -3.46 9.25
N THR A 166 10.03 -2.40 9.89
CA THR A 166 9.46 -1.89 11.15
C THR A 166 8.00 -1.48 10.98
N ILE A 167 7.66 -0.78 9.89
CA ILE A 167 6.29 -0.34 9.60
C ILE A 167 5.39 -1.56 9.41
N ILE A 168 5.78 -2.51 8.56
CA ILE A 168 4.94 -3.67 8.22
C ILE A 168 4.79 -4.62 9.43
N ASP A 169 5.84 -4.84 10.21
CA ASP A 169 5.76 -5.61 11.46
C ASP A 169 4.78 -4.97 12.46
N SER A 170 4.74 -3.61 12.52
CA SER A 170 3.80 -2.89 13.39
C SER A 170 2.33 -3.10 13.00
N TRP A 171 2.05 -3.58 11.79
CA TRP A 171 0.70 -3.94 11.32
C TRP A 171 0.30 -5.37 11.74
N GLY A 172 1.06 -6.01 12.63
CA GLY A 172 0.80 -7.38 13.08
C GLY A 172 1.13 -8.43 12.03
N LYS A 173 1.96 -8.07 11.05
CA LYS A 173 2.48 -8.99 10.02
C LYS A 173 3.80 -9.61 10.48
N VAL A 174 4.15 -10.73 9.88
CA VAL A 174 5.44 -11.39 10.03
C VAL A 174 6.22 -11.16 8.73
N THR A 175 7.25 -10.34 8.79
CA THR A 175 8.05 -10.03 7.61
C THR A 175 9.23 -10.99 7.44
N VAL A 176 9.51 -11.37 6.20
CA VAL A 176 10.72 -12.08 5.78
C VAL A 176 11.42 -11.29 4.70
N ILE A 177 12.74 -11.30 4.69
CA ILE A 177 13.54 -10.71 3.61
C ILE A 177 13.73 -11.79 2.55
N ALA A 178 13.34 -11.49 1.30
CA ALA A 178 13.40 -12.40 0.16
C ALA A 178 14.35 -11.88 -0.93
#